data_43d242053ea1cb8abab9e2ced951397a
#
_entry.id   43d242053ea1cb8abab9e2ced951397a
#
_cell.length_a   1.000
_cell.length_b   1.000
_cell.length_c   1.000
_cell.angle_alpha   90.00
_cell.angle_beta   90.00
_cell.angle_gamma   90.00
#
_symmetry.space_group_name_H-M   'P 1'
#
loop_
_entity.id
_entity.type
_entity.pdbx_description
1 polymer ?
#
loop_
_entity_poly.entity_id
_entity_poly.type
_entity_poly.pdbx_seq_one_letter_code
_entity_poly.pdbx_strand_id
1 'polypeptide(L)'
;GDVYKRQRYNMIRRVIQIDEEKCNGCGICVTACHEGAIGMVDGKARLMRDDYCDGLGDCLPNCPTGAISFIEREAAAYDEAAVKANMERKETHKADQLHSAVHRCPGQAIREFNRRGLQEEVSRETVQSQLQQWPCQIKLVPVNAPYFEDVKLLIAADCTAYAYANMHEEFMKGKITLIGCPKLDQIDYSEKLTQIIAENNIKSVTVLRMEVPCCGGLENAAVKALKNSGKFLPWQVVTISIDGRIL
;
A
#
# COMPACT_ATOMS: atom_id res chain seq x y z
N GLY A 1 -25.76 -4.26 47.03
CA GLY A 1 -24.65 -4.39 46.12
C GLY A 1 -24.39 -3.06 45.44
N ASP A 2 -23.28 -2.42 45.78
CA ASP A 2 -22.91 -1.08 45.36
C ASP A 2 -22.57 -1.07 43.86
N VAL A 3 -23.44 -0.46 43.06
CA VAL A 3 -23.13 -0.03 41.74
C VAL A 3 -22.29 1.24 41.84
N TYR A 4 -20.96 1.12 41.91
CA TYR A 4 -20.05 2.24 41.73
C TYR A 4 -20.28 2.78 40.29
N LYS A 5 -21.08 3.84 40.19
CA LYS A 5 -21.11 4.72 39.02
C LYS A 5 -19.71 5.31 38.90
N ARG A 6 -18.87 4.80 37.99
CA ARG A 6 -17.62 5.46 37.59
C ARG A 6 -17.99 6.84 37.06
N GLN A 7 -17.86 7.86 37.91
CA GLN A 7 -17.94 9.25 37.47
C GLN A 7 -16.75 9.47 36.52
N ARG A 8 -17.05 9.68 35.25
CA ARG A 8 -16.05 10.11 34.28
C ARG A 8 -15.72 11.56 34.59
N TYR A 9 -14.57 11.78 35.21
CA TYR A 9 -14.07 13.13 35.42
C TYR A 9 -13.53 13.66 34.10
N ASN A 10 -14.13 14.69 33.57
CA ASN A 10 -13.55 15.47 32.48
C ASN A 10 -12.48 16.38 33.05
N MET A 11 -11.38 16.50 32.33
CA MET A 11 -10.27 17.38 32.65
C MET A 11 -9.73 18.03 31.40
N ILE A 12 -9.15 19.20 31.53
CA ILE A 12 -8.43 19.82 30.40
C ILE A 12 -7.17 19.00 30.17
N ARG A 13 -7.07 18.39 28.99
CA ARG A 13 -5.92 17.61 28.62
C ARG A 13 -5.69 17.60 27.10
N ARG A 14 -4.49 17.24 26.72
CA ARG A 14 -4.11 17.10 25.33
C ARG A 14 -4.69 15.82 24.73
N VAL A 15 -5.39 15.94 23.63
CA VAL A 15 -5.91 14.83 22.82
C VAL A 15 -5.62 15.13 21.33
N ILE A 16 -5.74 14.12 20.48
CA ILE A 16 -5.64 14.35 19.04
C ILE A 16 -6.92 14.96 18.49
N GLN A 17 -6.76 15.77 17.45
CA GLN A 17 -7.83 16.23 16.58
C GLN A 17 -7.49 15.85 15.14
N ILE A 18 -8.47 15.37 14.40
CA ILE A 18 -8.33 15.00 12.99
C ILE A 18 -9.14 15.96 12.15
N ASP A 19 -8.46 16.64 11.24
CA ASP A 19 -9.08 17.51 10.23
C ASP A 19 -9.61 16.64 9.08
N GLU A 20 -10.92 16.51 9.01
CA GLU A 20 -11.58 15.65 8.02
C GLU A 20 -11.43 16.17 6.59
N GLU A 21 -11.24 17.48 6.39
CA GLU A 21 -11.02 18.06 5.05
C GLU A 21 -9.64 17.67 4.50
N LYS A 22 -8.62 17.65 5.37
CA LYS A 22 -7.26 17.21 5.01
C LYS A 22 -7.11 15.70 4.97
N CYS A 23 -7.98 14.95 5.66
CA CYS A 23 -7.89 13.50 5.72
C CYS A 23 -8.25 12.88 4.37
N ASN A 24 -7.33 12.10 3.79
CA ASN A 24 -7.54 11.37 2.54
C ASN A 24 -8.09 9.94 2.72
N GLY A 25 -8.39 9.53 3.97
CA GLY A 25 -8.96 8.21 4.26
C GLY A 25 -7.98 7.03 4.18
N CYS A 26 -6.67 7.25 4.20
CA CYS A 26 -5.67 6.19 4.05
C CYS A 26 -5.65 5.15 5.20
N GLY A 27 -6.20 5.47 6.37
CA GLY A 27 -6.31 4.57 7.52
C GLY A 27 -5.01 4.28 8.28
N ILE A 28 -3.87 4.85 7.90
CA ILE A 28 -2.56 4.58 8.54
C ILE A 28 -2.59 4.92 10.03
N CYS A 29 -3.23 6.04 10.40
CA CYS A 29 -3.37 6.47 11.79
C CYS A 29 -4.17 5.50 12.66
N VAL A 30 -5.14 4.78 12.08
CA VAL A 30 -5.91 3.74 12.79
C VAL A 30 -5.01 2.58 13.21
N THR A 31 -4.07 2.21 12.32
CA THR A 31 -3.10 1.14 12.60
C THR A 31 -1.99 1.61 13.56
N ALA A 32 -1.61 2.89 13.47
CA ALA A 32 -0.57 3.49 14.31
C ALA A 32 -1.05 3.85 15.73
N CYS A 33 -2.36 3.86 15.99
CA CYS A 33 -2.90 4.10 17.32
C CYS A 33 -2.87 2.80 18.14
N HIS A 34 -1.95 2.69 19.08
CA HIS A 34 -1.77 1.51 19.92
C HIS A 34 -2.99 1.25 20.81
N GLU A 35 -3.67 2.31 21.28
CA GLU A 35 -4.84 2.25 22.16
C GLU A 35 -6.14 1.98 21.37
N GLY A 36 -6.10 2.04 20.04
CA GLY A 36 -7.25 1.84 19.19
C GLY A 36 -8.32 2.92 19.36
N ALA A 37 -7.89 4.15 19.68
CA ALA A 37 -8.77 5.31 19.85
C ALA A 37 -9.30 5.88 18.53
N ILE A 38 -8.60 5.63 17.41
CA ILE A 38 -8.96 6.12 16.07
C ILE A 38 -9.73 5.05 15.31
N GLY A 39 -10.79 5.45 14.63
CA GLY A 39 -11.57 4.60 13.74
C GLY A 39 -11.84 5.27 12.39
N MET A 40 -12.31 4.49 11.41
CA MET A 40 -12.77 5.01 10.12
C MET A 40 -14.28 5.16 10.14
N VAL A 41 -14.77 6.36 9.78
CA VAL A 41 -16.20 6.68 9.63
C VAL A 41 -16.36 7.40 8.30
N ASP A 42 -17.24 6.91 7.43
CA ASP A 42 -17.52 7.49 6.11
C ASP A 42 -16.25 7.78 5.27
N GLY A 43 -15.27 6.87 5.36
CA GLY A 43 -14.02 6.99 4.63
C GLY A 43 -13.02 8.01 5.21
N LYS A 44 -13.28 8.58 6.37
CA LYS A 44 -12.40 9.52 7.10
C LYS A 44 -12.01 8.95 8.45
N ALA A 45 -10.80 9.28 8.90
CA ALA A 45 -10.36 8.92 10.25
C ALA A 45 -11.00 9.87 11.28
N ARG A 46 -11.45 9.31 12.41
CA ARG A 46 -12.00 10.07 13.54
C ARG A 46 -11.51 9.51 14.86
N LEU A 47 -11.37 10.40 15.86
CA LEU A 47 -11.20 9.99 17.25
C LEU A 47 -12.54 9.46 17.77
N MET A 48 -12.60 8.17 18.06
CA MET A 48 -13.84 7.50 18.43
C MET A 48 -14.21 7.71 19.90
N ARG A 49 -13.20 7.81 20.75
CA ARG A 49 -13.38 8.01 22.20
C ARG A 49 -12.19 8.77 22.76
N ASP A 50 -12.46 9.79 23.55
CA ASP A 50 -11.44 10.59 24.21
C ASP A 50 -10.66 9.80 25.26
N ASP A 51 -11.35 8.99 26.06
CA ASP A 51 -10.78 8.19 27.14
C ASP A 51 -9.87 7.06 26.66
N TYR A 52 -9.81 6.81 25.35
CA TYR A 52 -8.86 5.87 24.74
C TYR A 52 -7.59 6.55 24.20
N CYS A 53 -7.63 7.85 23.97
CA CYS A 53 -6.45 8.59 23.51
C CYS A 53 -5.56 8.89 24.71
N ASP A 54 -4.31 8.40 24.71
CA ASP A 54 -3.30 8.70 25.74
C ASP A 54 -2.69 10.10 25.60
N GLY A 55 -2.80 10.72 24.42
CA GLY A 55 -2.23 12.03 24.11
C GLY A 55 -0.73 12.01 23.80
N LEU A 56 -0.11 10.84 23.58
CA LEU A 56 1.30 10.71 23.19
C LEU A 56 1.53 11.09 21.74
N GLY A 57 0.60 10.71 20.85
CA GLY A 57 0.59 11.19 19.47
C GLY A 57 1.40 10.37 18.48
N ASP A 58 1.60 9.08 18.72
CA ASP A 58 2.27 8.14 17.81
C ASP A 58 1.61 8.08 16.42
N CYS A 59 0.35 8.48 16.33
CA CYS A 59 -0.39 8.59 15.08
C CYS A 59 0.01 9.81 14.21
N LEU A 60 0.59 10.89 14.81
CA LEU A 60 0.89 12.13 14.07
C LEU A 60 1.92 11.96 12.95
N PRO A 61 3.12 11.38 13.22
CA PRO A 61 4.17 11.26 12.20
C PRO A 61 3.76 10.34 11.04
N ASN A 62 2.73 9.53 11.25
CA ASN A 62 2.25 8.56 10.26
C ASN A 62 1.17 9.13 9.34
N CYS A 63 0.72 10.38 9.55
CA CYS A 63 -0.28 11.00 8.69
C CYS A 63 0.35 11.68 7.45
N PRO A 64 0.17 11.13 6.22
CA PRO A 64 0.83 11.68 5.03
C PRO A 64 0.29 13.05 4.61
N THR A 65 -0.90 13.42 5.07
CA THR A 65 -1.55 14.71 4.74
C THR A 65 -1.45 15.75 5.86
N GLY A 66 -0.83 15.39 7.01
CA GLY A 66 -0.77 16.27 8.17
C GLY A 66 -2.14 16.63 8.75
N ALA A 67 -3.13 15.76 8.57
CA ALA A 67 -4.51 15.99 9.05
C ALA A 67 -4.65 15.84 10.57
N ILE A 68 -3.64 15.32 11.28
CA ILE A 68 -3.69 15.06 12.72
C ILE A 68 -2.89 16.13 13.46
N SER A 69 -3.50 16.70 14.49
CA SER A 69 -2.88 17.69 15.37
C SER A 69 -3.26 17.43 16.81
N PHE A 70 -2.55 18.07 17.75
CA PHE A 70 -2.96 18.10 19.14
C PHE A 70 -3.90 19.28 19.42
N ILE A 71 -4.84 19.06 20.31
CA ILE A 71 -5.67 20.09 20.90
C ILE A 71 -5.79 19.88 22.41
N GLU A 72 -5.73 20.96 23.16
CA GLU A 72 -6.07 20.96 24.60
C GLU A 72 -7.54 21.33 24.75
N ARG A 73 -8.31 20.42 25.29
CA ARG A 73 -9.73 20.62 25.57
C ARG A 73 -10.19 19.79 26.75
N GLU A 74 -11.36 20.10 27.24
CA GLU A 74 -12.05 19.23 28.18
C GLU A 74 -12.34 17.88 27.54
N ALA A 75 -11.82 16.82 28.11
CA ALA A 75 -11.95 15.45 27.65
C ALA A 75 -11.99 14.48 28.81
N ALA A 76 -12.61 13.32 28.61
CA ALA A 76 -12.60 12.26 29.62
C ALA A 76 -11.16 11.81 29.92
N ALA A 77 -10.86 11.55 31.18
CA ALA A 77 -9.55 11.03 31.60
C ALA A 77 -9.22 9.72 30.85
N TYR A 78 -7.94 9.50 30.55
CA TYR A 78 -7.47 8.25 29.93
C TYR A 78 -7.81 7.05 30.83
N ASP A 79 -8.45 6.04 30.26
CA ASP A 79 -8.87 4.81 30.96
C ASP A 79 -8.14 3.59 30.37
N GLU A 80 -6.97 3.32 30.94
CA GLU A 80 -6.13 2.18 30.54
C GLU A 80 -6.88 0.85 30.65
N ALA A 81 -7.73 0.68 31.67
CA ALA A 81 -8.49 -0.55 31.85
C ALA A 81 -9.54 -0.73 30.74
N ALA A 82 -10.17 0.36 30.31
CA ALA A 82 -11.13 0.34 29.20
C ALA A 82 -10.43 0.10 27.87
N VAL A 83 -9.23 0.65 27.66
CA VAL A 83 -8.39 0.39 26.47
C VAL A 83 -8.03 -1.09 26.41
N LYS A 84 -7.51 -1.66 27.49
CA LYS A 84 -7.13 -3.08 27.56
C LYS A 84 -8.31 -4.00 27.26
N ALA A 85 -9.46 -3.76 27.88
CA ALA A 85 -10.68 -4.51 27.62
C ALA A 85 -11.19 -4.37 26.18
N ASN A 86 -10.96 -3.22 25.52
CA ASN A 86 -11.29 -3.01 24.11
C ASN A 86 -10.34 -3.77 23.19
N MET A 87 -9.06 -3.82 23.52
CA MET A 87 -8.06 -4.57 22.77
C MET A 87 -8.34 -6.08 22.85
N GLU A 88 -8.61 -6.61 24.04
CA GLU A 88 -8.98 -8.02 24.24
C GLU A 88 -10.26 -8.38 23.47
N ARG A 89 -11.27 -7.50 23.45
CA ARG A 89 -12.48 -7.69 22.61
C ARG A 89 -12.16 -7.68 21.12
N LYS A 90 -11.25 -6.83 20.66
CA LYS A 90 -10.84 -6.81 19.25
C LYS A 90 -10.10 -8.08 18.86
N GLU A 91 -9.33 -8.67 19.76
CA GLU A 91 -8.64 -9.94 19.52
C GLU A 91 -9.61 -11.13 19.48
N THR A 92 -10.59 -11.20 20.39
CA THR A 92 -11.63 -12.24 20.37
C THR A 92 -12.55 -12.12 19.15
N HIS A 93 -12.93 -10.89 18.77
CA HIS A 93 -13.69 -10.67 17.53
C HIS A 93 -12.88 -10.93 16.26
N LYS A 94 -11.54 -10.85 16.28
CA LYS A 94 -10.70 -11.29 15.16
C LYS A 94 -10.77 -12.81 14.96
N ALA A 95 -10.91 -13.58 16.01
CA ALA A 95 -11.06 -15.04 15.92
C ALA A 95 -12.43 -15.44 15.33
N ASP A 96 -13.52 -14.75 15.71
CA ASP A 96 -14.87 -15.02 15.20
C ASP A 96 -15.13 -14.44 13.80
N GLN A 97 -14.42 -13.38 13.39
CA GLN A 97 -14.56 -12.74 12.07
C GLN A 97 -13.81 -13.45 10.95
N LEU A 98 -13.21 -14.62 11.19
CA LEU A 98 -12.66 -15.44 10.10
C LEU A 98 -13.77 -15.95 9.14
N HIS A 99 -15.04 -15.76 9.48
CA HIS A 99 -16.18 -16.20 8.68
C HIS A 99 -17.11 -15.12 8.12
N SER A 100 -16.85 -13.83 8.34
CA SER A 100 -17.64 -12.77 7.71
C SER A 100 -16.79 -11.85 6.87
N ALA A 101 -16.93 -12.01 5.55
CA ALA A 101 -16.32 -11.16 4.53
C ALA A 101 -16.95 -9.75 4.53
N VAL A 102 -16.42 -8.81 5.31
CA VAL A 102 -16.77 -7.39 5.12
C VAL A 102 -15.54 -6.50 5.34
N HIS A 103 -15.18 -5.76 4.30
CA HIS A 103 -14.20 -4.65 4.25
C HIS A 103 -12.72 -4.97 4.40
N ARG A 104 -12.23 -6.04 3.78
CA ARG A 104 -10.81 -6.14 3.46
C ARG A 104 -10.53 -5.42 2.14
N CYS A 105 -9.45 -4.62 2.11
CA CYS A 105 -8.92 -4.11 0.84
C CYS A 105 -8.84 -5.28 -0.16
N PRO A 106 -9.36 -5.15 -1.40
CA PRO A 106 -9.36 -6.24 -2.39
C PRO A 106 -7.99 -6.91 -2.58
N GLY A 107 -6.89 -6.16 -2.38
CA GLY A 107 -5.52 -6.67 -2.43
C GLY A 107 -5.09 -7.50 -1.23
N GLN A 108 -5.90 -7.62 -0.16
CA GLN A 108 -5.66 -8.46 1.01
C GLN A 108 -6.67 -9.61 1.14
N ALA A 109 -7.63 -9.71 0.21
CA ALA A 109 -8.61 -10.77 0.21
C ALA A 109 -7.93 -12.13 -0.05
N ILE A 110 -8.18 -13.10 0.83
CA ILE A 110 -7.72 -14.47 0.65
C ILE A 110 -8.55 -15.10 -0.48
N ARG A 111 -7.87 -15.57 -1.52
CA ARG A 111 -8.47 -16.30 -2.63
C ARG A 111 -7.67 -17.56 -2.92
N GLU A 112 -8.34 -18.66 -3.05
CA GLU A 112 -7.78 -19.95 -3.45
C GLU A 112 -8.21 -20.26 -4.88
N PHE A 113 -7.25 -20.62 -5.73
CA PHE A 113 -7.49 -20.99 -7.12
C PHE A 113 -7.40 -22.51 -7.25
N ASN A 114 -8.51 -23.17 -7.57
CA ASN A 114 -8.49 -24.59 -7.86
C ASN A 114 -8.03 -24.82 -9.31
N ARG A 115 -6.76 -25.14 -9.48
CA ARG A 115 -6.13 -25.45 -10.77
C ARG A 115 -5.99 -26.96 -11.03
N ARG A 116 -6.71 -27.79 -10.28
CA ARG A 116 -6.73 -29.25 -10.47
C ARG A 116 -7.54 -29.57 -11.73
N GLY A 117 -6.86 -29.83 -12.84
CA GLY A 117 -7.51 -30.23 -14.10
C GLY A 117 -6.82 -29.79 -15.37
N LEU A 118 -5.79 -28.96 -15.29
CA LEU A 118 -4.97 -28.57 -16.45
C LEU A 118 -3.66 -29.40 -16.46
N GLN A 119 -3.79 -30.73 -16.61
CA GLN A 119 -2.66 -31.57 -17.02
C GLN A 119 -2.74 -31.76 -18.53
N GLU A 120 -2.41 -30.71 -19.29
CA GLU A 120 -1.89 -30.91 -20.64
C GLU A 120 -0.39 -31.16 -20.49
N GLU A 121 0.10 -32.22 -21.14
CA GLU A 121 1.51 -32.54 -21.25
C GLU A 121 2.20 -31.41 -22.02
N VAL A 122 2.62 -30.37 -21.28
CA VAL A 122 3.48 -29.33 -21.84
C VAL A 122 4.89 -29.92 -21.88
N SER A 123 5.45 -30.04 -23.08
CA SER A 123 6.87 -30.30 -23.28
C SER A 123 7.70 -29.39 -22.38
N ARG A 124 8.52 -29.98 -21.51
CA ARG A 124 9.37 -29.25 -20.56
C ARG A 124 10.55 -28.61 -21.29
N GLU A 125 10.31 -27.60 -22.09
CA GLU A 125 11.37 -26.67 -22.42
C GLU A 125 11.64 -25.82 -21.18
N THR A 126 12.86 -25.87 -20.69
CA THR A 126 13.29 -25.06 -19.55
C THR A 126 13.19 -23.58 -19.93
N VAL A 127 12.21 -22.87 -19.39
CA VAL A 127 12.06 -21.44 -19.59
C VAL A 127 13.29 -20.73 -18.99
N GLN A 128 14.03 -20.01 -19.83
CA GLN A 128 15.21 -19.26 -19.39
C GLN A 128 14.80 -17.90 -18.84
N SER A 129 15.55 -17.44 -17.81
CA SER A 129 15.36 -16.09 -17.27
C SER A 129 15.65 -15.04 -18.33
N GLN A 130 14.75 -14.07 -18.47
CA GLN A 130 14.88 -12.90 -19.35
C GLN A 130 15.32 -11.64 -18.60
N LEU A 131 15.69 -11.77 -17.32
CA LEU A 131 16.23 -10.65 -16.55
C LEU A 131 17.62 -10.28 -17.07
N GLN A 132 17.78 -9.00 -17.45
CA GLN A 132 18.99 -8.53 -18.13
C GLN A 132 19.91 -7.69 -17.23
N GLN A 133 19.45 -7.33 -16.04
CA GLN A 133 20.24 -6.50 -15.13
C GLN A 133 19.98 -6.85 -13.65
N TRP A 134 20.90 -6.41 -12.80
CA TRP A 134 20.79 -6.42 -11.36
C TRP A 134 21.41 -5.15 -10.79
N PRO A 135 20.80 -4.49 -9.76
CA PRO A 135 19.52 -4.82 -9.10
C PRO A 135 18.30 -4.52 -9.99
N CYS A 136 17.14 -5.09 -9.64
CA CYS A 136 15.86 -4.83 -10.33
C CYS A 136 14.87 -4.01 -9.51
N GLN A 137 15.05 -3.94 -8.18
CA GLN A 137 14.19 -3.14 -7.30
C GLN A 137 14.38 -1.64 -7.56
N ILE A 138 13.27 -0.89 -7.78
CA ILE A 138 13.30 0.56 -8.02
C ILE A 138 14.12 1.30 -6.95
N LYS A 139 13.99 0.89 -5.69
CA LYS A 139 14.73 1.51 -4.58
C LYS A 139 16.24 1.32 -4.67
N LEU A 140 16.70 0.20 -5.22
CA LEU A 140 18.11 -0.20 -5.22
C LEU A 140 18.84 0.16 -6.50
N VAL A 141 18.14 0.25 -7.64
CA VAL A 141 18.77 0.52 -8.93
C VAL A 141 19.39 1.92 -8.92
N PRO A 142 20.64 2.11 -9.44
CA PRO A 142 21.19 3.45 -9.61
C PRO A 142 20.44 4.22 -10.70
N VAL A 143 20.39 5.54 -10.60
CA VAL A 143 19.72 6.39 -11.59
C VAL A 143 20.43 6.30 -12.95
N ASN A 144 21.76 6.40 -12.94
CA ASN A 144 22.61 6.36 -14.13
C ASN A 144 23.34 5.03 -14.20
N ALA A 145 22.72 4.04 -14.83
CA ALA A 145 23.36 2.75 -15.05
C ALA A 145 23.55 2.49 -16.54
N PRO A 146 24.68 1.87 -16.97
CA PRO A 146 24.96 1.64 -18.39
C PRO A 146 23.88 0.82 -19.11
N TYR A 147 23.14 0.00 -18.39
CA TYR A 147 22.05 -0.80 -18.95
C TYR A 147 20.77 -0.01 -19.25
N PHE A 148 20.71 1.30 -18.96
CA PHE A 148 19.59 2.16 -19.35
C PHE A 148 19.77 2.82 -20.72
N GLU A 149 20.88 2.55 -21.40
CA GLU A 149 21.13 3.15 -22.71
C GLU A 149 20.33 2.41 -23.80
N ASP A 150 19.51 3.15 -24.54
CA ASP A 150 18.77 2.72 -25.73
C ASP A 150 17.82 1.53 -25.50
N VAL A 151 17.10 1.53 -24.36
CA VAL A 151 16.31 0.38 -23.89
C VAL A 151 14.81 0.63 -23.81
N LYS A 152 14.04 -0.45 -23.84
CA LYS A 152 12.65 -0.47 -23.40
C LYS A 152 12.60 -0.74 -21.91
N LEU A 153 11.82 0.05 -21.17
CA LEU A 153 11.70 -0.06 -19.71
C LEU A 153 10.40 -0.78 -19.35
N LEU A 154 10.50 -1.78 -18.48
CA LEU A 154 9.37 -2.42 -17.82
C LEU A 154 9.35 -1.98 -16.35
N ILE A 155 8.26 -1.37 -15.90
CA ILE A 155 7.99 -1.05 -14.50
C ILE A 155 6.89 -1.97 -14.02
N ALA A 156 7.21 -2.97 -13.21
CA ALA A 156 6.28 -4.01 -12.82
C ALA A 156 6.02 -4.04 -11.30
N ALA A 157 4.78 -4.28 -10.91
CA ALA A 157 4.46 -4.55 -9.51
C ALA A 157 5.02 -5.91 -9.10
N ASP A 158 5.57 -6.03 -7.89
CA ASP A 158 6.21 -7.25 -7.38
C ASP A 158 5.35 -8.51 -7.55
N CYS A 159 4.02 -8.38 -7.38
CA CYS A 159 3.10 -9.51 -7.47
C CYS A 159 2.88 -10.02 -8.90
N THR A 160 3.19 -9.24 -9.94
CA THR A 160 2.87 -9.60 -11.33
C THR A 160 3.65 -10.81 -11.81
N ALA A 161 4.92 -10.94 -11.40
CA ALA A 161 5.76 -12.08 -11.75
C ALA A 161 5.27 -13.41 -11.15
N TYR A 162 4.56 -13.35 -10.02
CA TYR A 162 3.98 -14.53 -9.38
C TYR A 162 2.60 -14.87 -9.90
N ALA A 163 1.84 -13.84 -10.32
CA ALA A 163 0.48 -14.04 -10.83
C ALA A 163 0.48 -14.50 -12.30
N TYR A 164 1.34 -13.91 -13.14
CA TYR A 164 1.37 -14.14 -14.57
C TYR A 164 2.46 -15.14 -14.97
N ALA A 165 2.04 -16.32 -15.45
CA ALA A 165 2.96 -17.43 -15.69
C ALA A 165 3.98 -17.14 -16.82
N ASN A 166 3.62 -16.37 -17.85
CA ASN A 166 4.49 -16.09 -19.01
C ASN A 166 5.25 -14.76 -18.88
N MET A 167 5.55 -14.34 -17.65
CA MET A 167 6.15 -13.03 -17.33
C MET A 167 7.47 -12.80 -18.09
N HIS A 168 8.35 -13.79 -18.13
CA HIS A 168 9.67 -13.66 -18.74
C HIS A 168 9.60 -13.46 -20.24
N GLU A 169 8.85 -14.29 -20.97
CA GLU A 169 8.81 -14.25 -22.42
C GLU A 169 8.00 -13.07 -22.95
N GLU A 170 6.89 -12.71 -22.29
CA GLU A 170 5.98 -11.71 -22.81
C GLU A 170 6.31 -10.29 -22.35
N PHE A 171 6.71 -10.13 -21.10
CA PHE A 171 6.94 -8.81 -20.54
C PHE A 171 8.40 -8.44 -20.32
N MET A 172 9.26 -9.36 -19.87
CA MET A 172 10.64 -9.04 -19.53
C MET A 172 11.59 -9.09 -20.73
N LYS A 173 11.33 -9.96 -21.71
CA LYS A 173 12.20 -10.18 -22.86
C LYS A 173 12.48 -8.88 -23.61
N GLY A 174 13.77 -8.55 -23.75
CA GLY A 174 14.24 -7.34 -24.44
C GLY A 174 13.92 -6.03 -23.71
N LYS A 175 13.63 -6.08 -22.41
CA LYS A 175 13.39 -4.89 -21.58
C LYS A 175 14.25 -4.90 -20.33
N ILE A 176 14.64 -3.73 -19.87
CA ILE A 176 15.17 -3.51 -18.53
C ILE A 176 13.99 -3.48 -17.55
N THR A 177 14.05 -4.32 -16.53
CA THR A 177 12.91 -4.55 -15.63
C THR A 177 13.15 -3.91 -14.27
N LEU A 178 12.28 -2.99 -13.89
CA LEU A 178 12.22 -2.40 -12.55
C LEU A 178 10.98 -2.91 -11.82
N ILE A 179 11.13 -3.31 -10.57
CA ILE A 179 10.04 -3.81 -9.75
C ILE A 179 9.87 -3.03 -8.47
N GLY A 180 8.66 -3.05 -7.90
CA GLY A 180 8.37 -2.43 -6.62
C GLY A 180 6.93 -2.58 -6.18
N CYS A 181 6.71 -2.39 -4.87
CA CYS A 181 5.39 -2.37 -4.26
C CYS A 181 5.19 -1.08 -3.45
N PRO A 182 4.43 -0.08 -3.96
CA PRO A 182 4.24 1.19 -3.25
C PRO A 182 3.61 1.00 -1.86
N LYS A 183 2.81 -0.05 -1.69
CA LYS A 183 2.17 -0.36 -0.41
C LYS A 183 3.15 -0.88 0.64
N LEU A 184 4.08 -1.76 0.24
CA LEU A 184 5.08 -2.33 1.17
C LEU A 184 6.24 -1.37 1.40
N ASP A 185 6.69 -0.70 0.36
CA ASP A 185 7.83 0.22 0.41
C ASP A 185 7.51 1.56 1.05
N GLN A 186 6.22 1.93 1.12
CA GLN A 186 5.72 3.20 1.66
C GLN A 186 6.44 4.44 1.09
N ILE A 187 6.77 4.40 -0.20
CA ILE A 187 7.50 5.44 -0.91
C ILE A 187 6.81 5.83 -2.21
N ASP A 188 6.92 7.10 -2.59
CA ASP A 188 6.58 7.58 -3.93
C ASP A 188 7.80 7.36 -4.87
N TYR A 189 7.65 6.45 -5.80
CA TYR A 189 8.69 6.16 -6.80
C TYR A 189 8.82 7.23 -7.88
N SER A 190 7.90 8.19 -7.95
CA SER A 190 7.82 9.14 -9.07
C SER A 190 9.09 9.96 -9.25
N GLU A 191 9.73 10.38 -8.16
CA GLU A 191 10.95 11.19 -8.22
C GLU A 191 12.09 10.39 -8.85
N LYS A 192 12.37 9.20 -8.35
CA LYS A 192 13.44 8.34 -8.86
C LYS A 192 13.19 7.88 -10.28
N LEU A 193 11.97 7.50 -10.61
CA LEU A 193 11.58 7.15 -11.98
C LEU A 193 11.70 8.34 -12.93
N THR A 194 11.39 9.55 -12.46
CA THR A 194 11.62 10.79 -13.25
C THR A 194 13.09 10.93 -13.62
N GLN A 195 13.99 10.79 -12.65
CA GLN A 195 15.43 10.89 -12.88
C GLN A 195 15.91 9.82 -13.87
N ILE A 196 15.51 8.55 -13.67
CA ILE A 196 15.88 7.46 -14.57
C ILE A 196 15.41 7.75 -16.00
N ILE A 197 14.17 8.20 -16.18
CA ILE A 197 13.62 8.46 -17.53
C ILE A 197 14.26 9.72 -18.13
N ALA A 198 14.47 10.77 -17.34
CA ALA A 198 15.03 12.04 -17.84
C ALA A 198 16.50 11.91 -18.25
N GLU A 199 17.31 11.22 -17.45
CA GLU A 199 18.77 11.19 -17.60
C GLU A 199 19.28 10.09 -18.54
N ASN A 200 18.44 9.10 -18.91
CA ASN A 200 18.86 7.96 -19.74
C ASN A 200 18.07 7.90 -21.06
N ASN A 201 18.62 7.23 -22.05
CA ASN A 201 18.00 7.08 -23.37
C ASN A 201 16.96 5.91 -23.38
N ILE A 202 15.78 6.18 -22.83
CA ILE A 202 14.68 5.21 -22.77
C ILE A 202 13.82 5.31 -24.03
N LYS A 203 13.58 4.18 -24.71
CA LYS A 203 12.76 4.11 -25.93
C LYS A 203 11.26 4.06 -25.67
N SER A 204 10.86 3.33 -24.65
CA SER A 204 9.45 3.16 -24.29
C SER A 204 9.31 2.67 -22.85
N VAL A 205 8.13 2.88 -22.27
CA VAL A 205 7.80 2.43 -20.92
C VAL A 205 6.58 1.53 -20.94
N THR A 206 6.68 0.34 -20.34
CA THR A 206 5.54 -0.53 -20.05
C THR A 206 5.35 -0.58 -18.55
N VAL A 207 4.17 -0.24 -18.06
CA VAL A 207 3.78 -0.39 -16.65
C VAL A 207 2.95 -1.65 -16.52
N LEU A 208 3.36 -2.57 -15.67
CA LEU A 208 2.65 -3.82 -15.42
C LEU A 208 2.16 -3.80 -13.97
N ARG A 209 0.85 -3.87 -13.78
CA ARG A 209 0.23 -3.77 -12.47
C ARG A 209 -0.77 -4.91 -12.23
N MET A 210 -1.08 -5.16 -10.96
CA MET A 210 -2.22 -5.99 -10.59
C MET A 210 -3.52 -5.19 -10.63
N GLU A 211 -4.65 -5.86 -10.80
CA GLU A 211 -6.00 -5.26 -10.75
C GLU A 211 -6.33 -4.63 -9.38
N VAL A 212 -5.61 -5.00 -8.34
CA VAL A 212 -5.88 -4.53 -6.97
C VAL A 212 -5.55 -3.05 -6.78
N PRO A 213 -6.35 -2.30 -5.99
CA PRO A 213 -6.21 -0.85 -5.84
C PRO A 213 -4.84 -0.37 -5.39
N CYS A 214 -4.13 -1.16 -4.55
CA CYS A 214 -2.80 -0.78 -4.06
C CYS A 214 -1.75 -0.64 -5.18
N CYS A 215 -1.93 -1.30 -6.33
CA CYS A 215 -1.05 -1.17 -7.49
C CYS A 215 -1.27 0.12 -8.29
N GLY A 216 -2.37 0.84 -8.06
CA GLY A 216 -2.59 2.16 -8.65
C GLY A 216 -1.51 3.18 -8.30
N GLY A 217 -0.87 3.02 -7.13
CA GLY A 217 0.28 3.86 -6.73
C GLY A 217 1.49 3.73 -7.65
N LEU A 218 1.77 2.53 -8.17
CA LEU A 218 2.88 2.31 -9.11
C LEU A 218 2.58 2.94 -10.48
N GLU A 219 1.36 2.77 -10.97
CA GLU A 219 0.91 3.41 -12.21
C GLU A 219 0.99 4.93 -12.11
N ASN A 220 0.44 5.50 -11.04
CA ASN A 220 0.48 6.94 -10.81
C ASN A 220 1.91 7.48 -10.74
N ALA A 221 2.82 6.77 -10.06
CA ALA A 221 4.22 7.16 -9.97
C ALA A 221 4.90 7.14 -11.36
N ALA A 222 4.64 6.10 -12.17
CA ALA A 222 5.19 6.00 -13.52
C ALA A 222 4.64 7.10 -14.45
N VAL A 223 3.33 7.36 -14.42
CA VAL A 223 2.69 8.43 -15.22
C VAL A 223 3.21 9.80 -14.81
N LYS A 224 3.36 10.06 -13.51
CA LYS A 224 3.94 11.31 -12.99
C LYS A 224 5.39 11.47 -13.44
N ALA A 225 6.17 10.38 -13.39
CA ALA A 225 7.55 10.37 -13.85
C ALA A 225 7.68 10.66 -15.35
N LEU A 226 6.84 10.06 -16.18
CA LEU A 226 6.79 10.35 -17.63
C LEU A 226 6.50 11.82 -17.90
N LYS A 227 5.52 12.41 -17.23
CA LYS A 227 5.17 13.83 -17.36
C LYS A 227 6.31 14.75 -16.93
N ASN A 228 6.97 14.43 -15.80
CA ASN A 228 8.01 15.26 -15.21
C ASN A 228 9.38 15.10 -15.90
N SER A 229 9.61 14.02 -16.64
CA SER A 229 10.87 13.77 -17.34
C SER A 229 11.15 14.72 -18.49
N GLY A 230 10.13 15.44 -18.97
CA GLY A 230 10.22 16.31 -20.15
C GLY A 230 10.40 15.56 -21.48
N LYS A 231 10.34 14.21 -21.47
CA LYS A 231 10.48 13.38 -22.68
C LYS A 231 9.13 12.89 -23.17
N PHE A 232 8.97 12.89 -24.49
CA PHE A 232 7.81 12.30 -25.14
C PHE A 232 8.12 10.86 -25.57
N LEU A 233 7.69 9.88 -24.74
CA LEU A 233 7.97 8.46 -24.94
C LEU A 233 6.67 7.67 -25.15
N PRO A 234 6.67 6.66 -26.03
CA PRO A 234 5.58 5.69 -26.07
C PRO A 234 5.48 4.96 -24.74
N TRP A 235 4.28 4.84 -24.20
CA TRP A 235 4.05 4.10 -22.96
C TRP A 235 2.70 3.40 -22.96
N GLN A 236 2.59 2.35 -22.16
CA GLN A 236 1.35 1.60 -21.96
C GLN A 236 1.25 1.08 -20.53
N VAL A 237 0.02 0.85 -20.09
CA VAL A 237 -0.29 0.13 -18.84
C VAL A 237 -0.95 -1.17 -19.18
N VAL A 238 -0.48 -2.25 -18.58
CA VAL A 238 -1.10 -3.58 -18.65
C VAL A 238 -1.50 -4.00 -17.26
N THR A 239 -2.72 -4.47 -17.10
CA THR A 239 -3.25 -4.94 -15.82
C THR A 239 -3.35 -6.46 -15.83
N ILE A 240 -2.82 -7.07 -14.76
CA ILE A 240 -2.91 -8.51 -14.52
C ILE A 240 -3.93 -8.76 -13.42
N SER A 241 -4.86 -9.66 -13.67
CA SER A 241 -5.79 -10.13 -12.67
C SER A 241 -5.10 -11.02 -11.63
N ILE A 242 -5.69 -11.19 -10.47
CA ILE A 242 -5.11 -12.01 -9.40
C ILE A 242 -5.04 -13.49 -9.76
N ASP A 243 -5.84 -13.96 -10.72
CA ASP A 243 -5.81 -15.32 -11.26
C ASP A 243 -4.86 -15.48 -12.46
N GLY A 244 -4.14 -14.40 -12.85
CA GLY A 244 -3.08 -14.43 -13.83
C GLY A 244 -3.51 -14.23 -15.27
N ARG A 245 -4.57 -13.47 -15.53
CA ARG A 245 -5.00 -13.07 -16.88
C ARG A 245 -4.65 -11.62 -17.17
N ILE A 246 -4.39 -11.29 -18.41
CA ILE A 246 -4.31 -9.90 -18.88
C ILE A 246 -5.74 -9.35 -19.02
N LEU A 247 -6.01 -8.15 -18.47
CA LEU A 247 -7.30 -7.47 -18.50
C LEU A 247 -7.33 -6.38 -19.54
#